data_d603c729518392f7e4c98227016d0bdd
#
_entry.id   d603c729518392f7e4c98227016d0bdd
#
_cell.length_a   1.000
_cell.length_b   1.000
_cell.length_c   1.000
_cell.angle_alpha   90.00
_cell.angle_beta   90.00
_cell.angle_gamma   90.00
#
_symmetry.space_group_name_H-M   'P 1'
#
loop_
_entity.id
_entity.type
_entity.pdbx_description
1 polymer ?
#
loop_
_entity_poly.entity_id
_entity_poly.type
_entity_poly.pdbx_seq_one_letter_code
_entity_poly.pdbx_strand_id
1 'polypeptide(L)'
;MDRLRARGEDWLAKVAALEEPKIAPLSIRPSVAPPVACRPERLAVTDIKHLIRDPYAIYAKRILNLKRLDSLTKSPDAPLRGTLIHDLLEAFLETAPWANAEAAKATLLDLEKERFQTTVPWPAARRMWLARVDRFSEWFITHEMIRQANIISTKTEIEGEINLPELGFTLSGTADRIDLLKDGSAHIYDYKTGKPPTPAQQLHFDKQLLLEVEILRRGGFSGLGPLKAAGATYIGLDNAPSQPAAPLDETDVWSDFHNLIRAYQSAEQGYTARRAMLKADDSSNYDHLARYGEWSTNQRATVIKVSK
;
A
#
# COMPACT_ATOMS: atom_id res chain seq x y z
N MET A 1 28.72 -51.86 23.38
CA MET A 1 28.34 -50.47 23.75
C MET A 1 29.41 -49.47 23.34
N ASP A 2 30.68 -49.72 23.52
CA ASP A 2 31.73 -48.72 23.21
C ASP A 2 31.86 -48.35 21.73
N ARG A 3 31.61 -49.27 20.79
CA ARG A 3 31.53 -48.96 19.35
C ARG A 3 30.35 -48.05 18.96
N LEU A 4 29.26 -48.08 19.70
CA LEU A 4 28.11 -47.19 19.47
C LEU A 4 28.35 -45.82 20.08
N ARG A 5 29.06 -45.76 21.21
CA ARG A 5 29.51 -44.47 21.82
C ARG A 5 30.52 -43.75 20.94
N ALA A 6 31.55 -44.46 20.44
CA ALA A 6 32.54 -43.88 19.53
C ALA A 6 31.89 -43.26 18.25
N ARG A 7 30.86 -43.90 17.69
CA ARG A 7 30.14 -43.35 16.56
C ARG A 7 29.29 -42.11 16.95
N GLY A 8 28.75 -42.10 18.18
CA GLY A 8 28.03 -40.95 18.71
C GLY A 8 28.92 -39.74 18.93
N GLU A 9 30.15 -39.92 19.37
CA GLU A 9 31.11 -38.82 19.56
C GLU A 9 31.46 -38.13 18.25
N ASP A 10 31.62 -38.86 17.14
CA ASP A 10 31.82 -38.27 15.81
C ASP A 10 30.65 -37.38 15.37
N TRP A 11 29.42 -37.79 15.65
CA TRP A 11 28.24 -36.99 15.36
C TRP A 11 28.16 -35.76 16.27
N LEU A 12 28.44 -35.91 17.56
CA LEU A 12 28.45 -34.81 18.50
C LEU A 12 29.54 -33.79 18.15
N ALA A 13 30.74 -34.24 17.72
CA ALA A 13 31.78 -33.34 17.23
C ALA A 13 31.35 -32.58 15.97
N LYS A 14 30.62 -33.22 15.05
CA LYS A 14 30.07 -32.53 13.87
C LYS A 14 28.99 -31.50 14.24
N VAL A 15 28.12 -31.82 15.19
CA VAL A 15 27.11 -30.88 15.71
C VAL A 15 27.80 -29.72 16.39
N ALA A 16 28.79 -29.97 17.26
CA ALA A 16 29.56 -28.90 17.89
C ALA A 16 30.25 -27.99 16.85
N ALA A 17 30.83 -28.56 15.80
CA ALA A 17 31.45 -27.79 14.71
C ALA A 17 30.43 -26.96 13.90
N LEU A 18 29.17 -27.39 13.82
CA LEU A 18 28.08 -26.61 13.21
C LEU A 18 27.58 -25.50 14.13
N GLU A 19 27.64 -25.73 15.44
CA GLU A 19 27.20 -24.77 16.46
C GLU A 19 28.33 -23.78 16.84
N GLU A 20 29.58 -24.04 16.51
CA GLU A 20 30.67 -23.07 16.67
C GLU A 20 30.50 -21.93 15.68
N PRO A 21 30.04 -20.74 16.15
CA PRO A 21 29.87 -19.61 15.25
C PRO A 21 31.27 -19.13 14.80
N LYS A 22 31.59 -19.26 13.53
CA LYS A 22 32.68 -18.50 12.97
C LYS A 22 32.37 -17.02 13.21
N ILE A 23 33.30 -16.31 13.86
CA ILE A 23 33.20 -14.85 14.01
C ILE A 23 33.14 -14.26 12.61
N ALA A 24 31.94 -13.99 12.13
CA ALA A 24 31.75 -13.28 10.88
C ALA A 24 31.61 -11.78 11.20
N PRO A 25 32.23 -10.89 10.41
CA PRO A 25 32.00 -9.46 10.55
C PRO A 25 30.49 -9.18 10.35
N LEU A 26 29.95 -8.23 11.12
CA LEU A 26 28.57 -7.79 10.92
C LEU A 26 28.36 -7.36 9.48
N SER A 27 27.22 -7.75 8.92
CA SER A 27 26.84 -7.31 7.59
C SER A 27 26.64 -5.79 7.57
N ILE A 28 26.89 -5.17 6.43
CA ILE A 28 26.66 -3.75 6.24
C ILE A 28 25.19 -3.51 5.88
N ARG A 29 24.61 -2.43 6.39
CA ARG A 29 23.28 -1.99 5.97
C ARG A 29 23.32 -1.54 4.51
N PRO A 30 22.60 -2.22 3.58
CA PRO A 30 22.73 -1.95 2.16
C PRO A 30 21.99 -0.66 1.74
N SER A 31 22.64 0.10 0.85
CA SER A 31 22.05 1.20 0.09
C SER A 31 22.50 1.03 -1.36
N VAL A 32 21.80 0.17 -2.10
CA VAL A 32 22.21 -0.22 -3.46
C VAL A 32 21.96 0.92 -4.44
N ALA A 33 22.99 1.31 -5.20
CA ALA A 33 22.95 2.35 -6.22
C ALA A 33 23.10 1.73 -7.63
N PRO A 34 22.00 1.32 -8.27
CA PRO A 34 22.01 0.83 -9.65
C PRO A 34 22.28 1.98 -10.63
N PRO A 35 22.76 1.68 -11.85
CA PRO A 35 22.87 2.68 -12.91
C PRO A 35 21.56 3.44 -13.12
N VAL A 36 21.65 4.73 -13.40
CA VAL A 36 20.46 5.59 -13.57
C VAL A 36 19.53 5.04 -14.66
N ALA A 37 20.08 4.52 -15.74
CA ALA A 37 19.30 3.92 -16.85
C ALA A 37 18.50 2.66 -16.46
N CYS A 38 18.76 2.07 -15.28
CA CYS A 38 18.00 0.91 -14.79
C CYS A 38 16.92 1.31 -13.77
N ARG A 39 16.85 2.59 -13.41
CA ARG A 39 15.90 3.08 -12.41
C ARG A 39 14.51 3.22 -13.01
N PRO A 40 13.44 3.06 -12.20
CA PRO A 40 12.08 3.14 -12.74
C PRO A 40 11.77 4.54 -13.23
N GLU A 41 11.28 4.63 -14.46
CA GLU A 41 10.73 5.84 -15.07
C GLU A 41 9.25 6.03 -14.74
N ARG A 42 8.63 5.04 -14.08
CA ARG A 42 7.23 5.07 -13.66
C ARG A 42 7.07 4.40 -12.29
N LEU A 43 6.32 5.04 -11.40
CA LEU A 43 5.89 4.48 -10.12
C LEU A 43 4.42 4.80 -9.87
N ALA A 44 3.74 3.89 -9.16
CA ALA A 44 2.41 4.15 -8.65
C ALA A 44 2.46 5.02 -7.39
N VAL A 45 1.41 5.79 -7.10
CA VAL A 45 1.27 6.58 -5.86
C VAL A 45 1.52 5.73 -4.60
N THR A 46 1.09 4.47 -4.63
CA THR A 46 1.32 3.50 -3.54
C THR A 46 2.78 3.06 -3.39
N ASP A 47 3.59 3.12 -4.44
CA ASP A 47 5.02 2.82 -4.39
C ASP A 47 5.83 3.96 -3.73
N ILE A 48 5.34 5.19 -3.76
CA ILE A 48 6.03 6.36 -3.19
C ILE A 48 6.24 6.20 -1.68
N LYS A 49 5.28 5.63 -0.97
CA LYS A 49 5.43 5.25 0.43
C LYS A 49 6.65 4.34 0.66
N HIS A 50 6.83 3.35 -0.20
CA HIS A 50 7.98 2.45 -0.13
C HIS A 50 9.28 3.17 -0.49
N LEU A 51 9.26 4.05 -1.50
CA LEU A 51 10.43 4.85 -1.86
C LEU A 51 10.90 5.76 -0.72
N ILE A 52 9.97 6.23 0.14
CA ILE A 52 10.27 7.04 1.32
C ILE A 52 10.79 6.16 2.48
N ARG A 53 10.09 5.04 2.77
CA ARG A 53 10.29 4.25 4.00
C ARG A 53 11.27 3.11 3.87
N ASP A 54 11.19 2.39 2.76
CA ASP A 54 12.04 1.24 2.45
C ASP A 54 12.41 1.25 0.95
N PRO A 55 13.30 2.17 0.54
CA PRO A 55 13.72 2.27 -0.87
C PRO A 55 14.22 0.94 -1.45
N TYR A 56 14.85 0.10 -0.62
CA TYR A 56 15.33 -1.21 -1.04
C TYR A 56 14.19 -2.10 -1.59
N ALA A 57 12.98 -1.95 -1.07
CA ALA A 57 11.82 -2.65 -1.62
C ALA A 57 11.50 -2.22 -3.06
N ILE A 58 11.68 -0.93 -3.39
CA ILE A 58 11.55 -0.45 -4.78
C ILE A 58 12.66 -1.01 -5.67
N TYR A 59 13.91 -1.03 -5.19
CA TYR A 59 15.01 -1.68 -5.90
C TYR A 59 14.69 -3.14 -6.23
N ALA A 60 14.27 -3.92 -5.25
CA ALA A 60 13.95 -5.33 -5.44
C ALA A 60 12.74 -5.54 -6.36
N LYS A 61 11.65 -4.78 -6.15
CA LYS A 61 10.39 -4.93 -6.88
C LYS A 61 10.45 -4.39 -8.30
N ARG A 62 11.05 -3.21 -8.51
CA ARG A 62 10.96 -2.47 -9.78
C ARG A 62 12.21 -2.57 -10.64
N ILE A 63 13.38 -2.80 -10.04
CA ILE A 63 14.65 -2.90 -10.79
C ILE A 63 15.05 -4.35 -10.97
N LEU A 64 15.00 -5.15 -9.90
CA LEU A 64 15.28 -6.59 -10.00
C LEU A 64 14.05 -7.42 -10.43
N ASN A 65 12.86 -6.81 -10.51
CA ASN A 65 11.60 -7.48 -10.86
C ASN A 65 11.26 -8.70 -9.98
N LEU A 66 11.70 -8.67 -8.71
CA LEU A 66 11.41 -9.74 -7.77
C LEU A 66 9.99 -9.60 -7.24
N LYS A 67 9.24 -10.69 -7.27
CA LYS A 67 7.89 -10.80 -6.71
C LYS A 67 7.89 -11.85 -5.60
N ARG A 68 7.11 -11.59 -4.54
CA ARG A 68 6.81 -12.62 -3.55
C ARG A 68 6.13 -13.78 -4.26
N LEU A 69 6.57 -14.99 -3.98
CA LEU A 69 5.87 -16.19 -4.43
C LEU A 69 4.52 -16.31 -3.74
N ASP A 70 3.51 -16.67 -4.49
CA ASP A 70 2.21 -17.00 -3.94
C ASP A 70 2.31 -18.25 -3.08
N SER A 71 1.48 -18.31 -2.04
CA SER A 71 1.36 -19.54 -1.24
C SER A 71 0.84 -20.67 -2.10
N LEU A 72 1.41 -21.88 -1.95
CA LEU A 72 0.94 -23.10 -2.63
C LEU A 72 -0.54 -23.39 -2.35
N THR A 73 -1.00 -23.04 -1.17
CA THR A 73 -2.40 -23.15 -0.78
C THR A 73 -2.96 -21.77 -0.52
N LYS A 74 -4.01 -21.40 -1.25
CA LYS A 74 -4.73 -20.16 -0.99
C LYS A 74 -5.31 -20.17 0.42
N SER A 75 -5.19 -19.07 1.13
CA SER A 75 -5.74 -18.86 2.47
C SER A 75 -6.52 -17.56 2.54
N PRO A 76 -7.50 -17.46 3.45
CA PRO A 76 -8.26 -16.23 3.64
C PRO A 76 -7.38 -15.19 4.36
N ASP A 77 -6.67 -14.38 3.59
CA ASP A 77 -5.78 -13.34 4.10
C ASP A 77 -6.38 -11.93 4.04
N ALA A 78 -5.66 -10.96 4.59
CA ALA A 78 -6.09 -9.58 4.63
C ALA A 78 -6.13 -8.90 3.25
N PRO A 79 -5.15 -9.14 2.33
CA PRO A 79 -5.23 -8.62 0.96
C PRO A 79 -6.47 -9.09 0.21
N LEU A 80 -6.77 -10.39 0.21
CA LEU A 80 -7.97 -10.93 -0.45
C LEU A 80 -9.24 -10.29 0.10
N ARG A 81 -9.34 -10.17 1.44
CA ARG A 81 -10.49 -9.49 2.05
C ARG A 81 -10.59 -8.02 1.61
N GLY A 82 -9.44 -7.33 1.51
CA GLY A 82 -9.38 -5.95 1.03
C GLY A 82 -9.99 -5.83 -0.36
N THR A 83 -9.48 -6.60 -1.31
CA THR A 83 -9.99 -6.60 -2.69
C THR A 83 -11.50 -6.87 -2.74
N LEU A 84 -11.98 -7.90 -2.05
CA LEU A 84 -13.41 -8.24 -2.08
C LEU A 84 -14.32 -7.15 -1.49
N ILE A 85 -13.84 -6.41 -0.49
CA ILE A 85 -14.61 -5.29 0.07
C ILE A 85 -14.60 -4.09 -0.89
N HIS A 86 -13.49 -3.80 -1.57
CA HIS A 86 -13.45 -2.75 -2.61
C HIS A 86 -14.41 -3.10 -3.76
N ASP A 87 -14.33 -4.31 -4.32
CA ASP A 87 -15.24 -4.78 -5.38
C ASP A 87 -16.72 -4.73 -4.95
N LEU A 88 -17.00 -5.02 -3.68
CA LEU A 88 -18.36 -4.93 -3.12
C LEU A 88 -18.84 -3.48 -3.09
N LEU A 89 -18.01 -2.56 -2.59
CA LEU A 89 -18.39 -1.15 -2.47
C LEU A 89 -18.54 -0.48 -3.82
N GLU A 90 -17.67 -0.80 -4.78
CA GLU A 90 -17.80 -0.35 -6.17
C GLU A 90 -19.17 -0.72 -6.73
N ALA A 91 -19.51 -2.01 -6.75
CA ALA A 91 -20.80 -2.46 -7.27
C ALA A 91 -22.01 -1.90 -6.48
N PHE A 92 -21.83 -1.71 -5.17
CA PHE A 92 -22.88 -1.11 -4.36
C PHE A 92 -23.13 0.35 -4.75
N LEU A 93 -22.07 1.15 -4.95
CA LEU A 93 -22.21 2.56 -5.33
C LEU A 93 -22.94 2.76 -6.67
N GLU A 94 -22.80 1.82 -7.59
CA GLU A 94 -23.48 1.84 -8.89
C GLU A 94 -24.98 1.54 -8.79
N THR A 95 -25.38 0.72 -7.81
CA THR A 95 -26.74 0.14 -7.76
C THR A 95 -27.57 0.59 -6.57
N ALA A 96 -26.98 1.31 -5.62
CA ALA A 96 -27.64 1.63 -4.35
C ALA A 96 -28.87 2.54 -4.49
N PRO A 97 -29.98 2.18 -3.84
CA PRO A 97 -31.20 2.99 -3.81
C PRO A 97 -31.09 4.13 -2.78
N TRP A 98 -30.40 5.20 -3.12
CA TRP A 98 -30.09 6.30 -2.21
C TRP A 98 -31.29 7.06 -1.62
N ALA A 99 -32.49 6.81 -2.13
CA ALA A 99 -33.70 7.42 -1.57
C ALA A 99 -34.12 6.83 -0.20
N ASN A 100 -33.63 5.64 0.16
CA ASN A 100 -34.02 4.92 1.38
C ASN A 100 -32.79 4.18 1.98
N ALA A 101 -32.42 4.58 3.19
CA ALA A 101 -31.26 4.01 3.89
C ALA A 101 -31.44 2.50 4.21
N GLU A 102 -32.65 2.05 4.58
CA GLU A 102 -32.90 0.63 4.85
C GLU A 102 -32.77 -0.21 3.58
N ALA A 103 -33.34 0.28 2.46
CA ALA A 103 -33.20 -0.38 1.17
C ALA A 103 -31.73 -0.41 0.71
N ALA A 104 -30.99 0.67 0.89
CA ALA A 104 -29.55 0.74 0.58
C ALA A 104 -28.75 -0.27 1.42
N LYS A 105 -29.03 -0.36 2.73
CA LYS A 105 -28.40 -1.35 3.61
C LYS A 105 -28.73 -2.78 3.18
N ALA A 106 -29.99 -3.07 2.87
CA ALA A 106 -30.39 -4.39 2.40
C ALA A 106 -29.67 -4.75 1.10
N THR A 107 -29.59 -3.83 0.13
CA THR A 107 -28.85 -4.02 -1.13
C THR A 107 -27.38 -4.34 -0.88
N LEU A 108 -26.70 -3.60 0.01
CA LEU A 108 -25.30 -3.85 0.36
C LEU A 108 -25.10 -5.27 0.92
N LEU A 109 -25.95 -5.68 1.85
CA LEU A 109 -25.84 -7.00 2.49
C LEU A 109 -26.22 -8.17 1.54
N ASP A 110 -27.11 -7.95 0.60
CA ASP A 110 -27.46 -8.96 -0.41
C ASP A 110 -26.35 -9.12 -1.44
N LEU A 111 -25.77 -8.04 -1.95
CA LEU A 111 -24.57 -8.05 -2.81
C LEU A 111 -23.39 -8.75 -2.14
N GLU A 112 -23.18 -8.48 -0.86
CA GLU A 112 -22.14 -9.12 -0.08
C GLU A 112 -22.32 -10.64 -0.01
N LYS A 113 -23.52 -11.11 0.37
CA LYS A 113 -23.83 -12.52 0.47
C LYS A 113 -23.58 -13.25 -0.85
N GLU A 114 -24.08 -12.68 -1.96
CA GLU A 114 -23.91 -13.24 -3.29
C GLU A 114 -22.42 -13.36 -3.66
N ARG A 115 -21.67 -12.25 -3.54
CA ARG A 115 -20.25 -12.20 -3.91
C ARG A 115 -19.38 -13.11 -3.04
N PHE A 116 -19.57 -13.07 -1.71
CA PHE A 116 -18.75 -13.86 -0.79
C PHE A 116 -19.10 -15.34 -0.84
N GLN A 117 -20.30 -15.72 -1.22
CA GLN A 117 -20.67 -17.12 -1.41
C GLN A 117 -19.89 -17.75 -2.56
N THR A 118 -19.67 -17.02 -3.63
CA THR A 118 -18.97 -17.50 -4.83
C THR A 118 -17.45 -17.41 -4.70
N THR A 119 -16.93 -16.36 -4.05
CA THR A 119 -15.48 -16.05 -4.04
C THR A 119 -14.74 -16.52 -2.81
N VAL A 120 -15.46 -16.79 -1.69
CA VAL A 120 -14.82 -17.16 -0.40
C VAL A 120 -15.13 -18.63 -0.06
N PRO A 121 -14.28 -19.59 -0.45
CA PRO A 121 -14.56 -21.02 -0.25
C PRO A 121 -14.45 -21.46 1.22
N TRP A 122 -13.87 -20.66 2.11
CA TRP A 122 -13.67 -20.97 3.53
C TRP A 122 -14.87 -20.53 4.37
N PRO A 123 -15.72 -21.47 4.90
CA PRO A 123 -16.95 -21.10 5.59
C PRO A 123 -16.75 -20.24 6.84
N ALA A 124 -15.66 -20.49 7.59
CA ALA A 124 -15.35 -19.70 8.78
C ALA A 124 -14.95 -18.26 8.44
N ALA A 125 -14.03 -18.09 7.48
CA ALA A 125 -13.63 -16.76 7.01
C ALA A 125 -14.80 -15.99 6.42
N ARG A 126 -15.63 -16.65 5.59
CA ARG A 126 -16.82 -16.04 5.01
C ARG A 126 -17.75 -15.50 6.08
N ARG A 127 -18.10 -16.29 7.12
CA ARG A 127 -18.94 -15.80 8.22
C ARG A 127 -18.32 -14.62 8.96
N MET A 128 -17.01 -14.64 9.20
CA MET A 128 -16.32 -13.53 9.86
C MET A 128 -16.35 -12.25 9.01
N TRP A 129 -16.19 -12.37 7.69
CA TRP A 129 -16.17 -11.23 6.79
C TRP A 129 -17.58 -10.65 6.58
N LEU A 130 -18.61 -11.50 6.47
CA LEU A 130 -20.02 -11.07 6.48
C LEU A 130 -20.35 -10.28 7.75
N ALA A 131 -20.01 -10.81 8.92
CA ALA A 131 -20.22 -10.10 10.18
C ALA A 131 -19.42 -8.78 10.30
N ARG A 132 -18.35 -8.64 9.54
CA ARG A 132 -17.56 -7.40 9.49
C ARG A 132 -18.28 -6.33 8.66
N VAL A 133 -18.78 -6.68 7.49
CA VAL A 133 -19.54 -5.76 6.64
C VAL A 133 -20.82 -5.32 7.35
N ASP A 134 -21.55 -6.24 7.96
CA ASP A 134 -22.75 -5.91 8.73
C ASP A 134 -22.46 -4.87 9.82
N ARG A 135 -21.34 -5.00 10.55
CA ARG A 135 -20.95 -4.03 11.61
C ARG A 135 -20.72 -2.61 11.10
N PHE A 136 -20.08 -2.43 9.94
CA PHE A 136 -19.85 -1.09 9.43
C PHE A 136 -20.98 -0.56 8.53
N SER A 137 -21.89 -1.42 8.07
CA SER A 137 -22.90 -1.09 7.06
C SER A 137 -23.76 0.10 7.45
N GLU A 138 -24.27 0.15 8.67
CA GLU A 138 -25.12 1.24 9.13
C GLU A 138 -24.37 2.58 9.19
N TRP A 139 -23.18 2.58 9.73
CA TRP A 139 -22.32 3.76 9.74
C TRP A 139 -22.00 4.22 8.31
N PHE A 140 -21.64 3.28 7.44
CA PHE A 140 -21.30 3.55 6.04
C PHE A 140 -22.50 4.16 5.29
N ILE A 141 -23.66 3.53 5.35
CA ILE A 141 -24.89 4.02 4.70
C ILE A 141 -25.29 5.40 5.21
N THR A 142 -25.25 5.62 6.52
CA THR A 142 -25.57 6.93 7.11
C THR A 142 -24.69 8.04 6.52
N HIS A 143 -23.39 7.81 6.41
CA HIS A 143 -22.46 8.79 5.86
C HIS A 143 -22.61 8.94 4.34
N GLU A 144 -22.90 7.85 3.61
CA GLU A 144 -23.18 7.91 2.17
C GLU A 144 -24.43 8.71 1.86
N MET A 145 -25.52 8.53 2.60
CA MET A 145 -26.75 9.31 2.43
C MET A 145 -26.49 10.82 2.55
N ILE A 146 -25.60 11.22 3.47
CA ILE A 146 -25.21 12.62 3.63
C ILE A 146 -24.40 13.10 2.40
N ARG A 147 -23.44 12.28 1.91
CA ARG A 147 -22.62 12.63 0.75
C ARG A 147 -23.44 12.77 -0.52
N GLN A 148 -24.38 11.85 -0.75
CA GLN A 148 -25.24 11.83 -1.95
C GLN A 148 -26.01 13.13 -2.16
N ALA A 149 -26.32 13.88 -1.10
CA ALA A 149 -27.00 15.16 -1.21
C ALA A 149 -26.25 16.20 -2.05
N ASN A 150 -24.92 16.10 -2.15
CA ASN A 150 -24.06 17.07 -2.87
C ASN A 150 -23.36 16.49 -4.11
N ILE A 151 -23.56 15.23 -4.44
CA ILE A 151 -22.91 14.57 -5.57
C ILE A 151 -23.74 14.74 -6.84
N ILE A 152 -23.06 15.00 -7.97
CA ILE A 152 -23.62 14.93 -9.33
C ILE A 152 -23.38 13.54 -9.92
N SER A 153 -22.17 13.04 -9.80
CA SER A 153 -21.78 11.71 -10.28
C SER A 153 -20.58 11.17 -9.51
N THR A 154 -20.53 9.86 -9.40
CA THR A 154 -19.41 9.11 -8.81
C THR A 154 -18.66 8.37 -9.91
N LYS A 155 -17.34 8.34 -9.82
CA LYS A 155 -16.44 7.51 -10.62
C LYS A 155 -15.70 6.58 -9.69
N THR A 156 -15.65 5.30 -10.02
CA THR A 156 -14.94 4.26 -9.24
C THR A 156 -13.79 3.68 -10.05
N GLU A 157 -12.76 3.19 -9.38
CA GLU A 157 -11.58 2.53 -9.96
C GLU A 157 -10.99 3.29 -11.17
N ILE A 158 -10.91 4.63 -11.05
CA ILE A 158 -10.48 5.47 -12.15
C ILE A 158 -8.96 5.59 -12.21
N GLU A 159 -8.37 5.18 -13.33
CA GLU A 159 -6.94 5.30 -13.58
C GLU A 159 -6.54 6.73 -13.91
N GLY A 160 -5.39 7.12 -13.39
CA GLY A 160 -4.80 8.43 -13.64
C GLY A 160 -3.29 8.37 -13.74
N GLU A 161 -2.72 9.31 -14.51
CA GLU A 161 -1.28 9.48 -14.60
C GLU A 161 -0.89 10.93 -14.88
N ILE A 162 0.32 11.28 -14.46
CA ILE A 162 0.97 12.54 -14.81
C ILE A 162 2.39 12.25 -15.28
N ASN A 163 2.70 12.79 -16.45
CA ASN A 163 4.06 12.80 -16.97
C ASN A 163 4.79 14.05 -16.46
N LEU A 164 6.03 13.85 -16.00
CA LEU A 164 6.97 14.88 -15.63
C LEU A 164 8.14 14.87 -16.63
N PRO A 165 8.01 15.55 -17.78
CA PRO A 165 9.00 15.46 -18.85
C PRO A 165 10.40 15.91 -18.41
N GLU A 166 10.47 16.90 -17.53
CA GLU A 166 11.72 17.43 -16.97
C GLU A 166 12.49 16.42 -16.09
N LEU A 167 11.81 15.38 -15.63
CA LEU A 167 12.37 14.26 -14.86
C LEU A 167 12.37 12.95 -15.66
N GLY A 168 11.83 12.93 -16.88
CA GLY A 168 11.63 11.67 -17.62
C GLY A 168 10.85 10.64 -16.82
N PHE A 169 9.84 11.08 -16.03
CA PHE A 169 9.17 10.24 -15.05
C PHE A 169 7.65 10.34 -15.15
N THR A 170 6.97 9.24 -14.88
CA THR A 170 5.50 9.15 -14.84
C THR A 170 5.03 8.71 -13.45
N LEU A 171 4.17 9.49 -12.84
CA LEU A 171 3.41 9.10 -11.66
C LEU A 171 2.06 8.53 -12.11
N SER A 172 1.68 7.36 -11.61
CA SER A 172 0.38 6.76 -11.90
C SER A 172 -0.36 6.40 -10.60
N GLY A 173 -1.68 6.34 -10.68
CA GLY A 173 -2.53 5.91 -9.58
C GLY A 173 -3.89 5.46 -10.07
N THR A 174 -4.60 4.70 -9.25
CA THR A 174 -6.00 4.39 -9.44
C THR A 174 -6.72 4.89 -8.21
N ALA A 175 -7.68 5.79 -8.39
CA ALA A 175 -8.50 6.27 -7.30
C ALA A 175 -9.68 5.33 -7.10
N ASP A 176 -9.87 4.82 -5.87
CA ASP A 176 -11.01 3.95 -5.55
C ASP A 176 -12.34 4.65 -5.87
N ARG A 177 -12.40 5.95 -5.59
CA ARG A 177 -13.61 6.76 -5.86
C ARG A 177 -13.30 8.24 -6.00
N ILE A 178 -13.92 8.87 -7.00
CA ILE A 178 -13.95 10.33 -7.19
C ILE A 178 -15.41 10.76 -7.33
N ASP A 179 -15.87 11.62 -6.42
CA ASP A 179 -17.19 12.24 -6.48
C ASP A 179 -17.08 13.63 -7.13
N LEU A 180 -17.85 13.85 -8.17
CA LEU A 180 -18.06 15.16 -8.78
C LEU A 180 -19.17 15.90 -8.04
N LEU A 181 -18.90 17.08 -7.51
CA LEU A 181 -19.79 17.82 -6.65
C LEU A 181 -20.58 18.88 -7.41
N LYS A 182 -21.70 19.32 -6.83
CA LYS A 182 -22.61 20.32 -7.43
C LYS A 182 -21.97 21.69 -7.66
N ASP A 183 -20.89 22.00 -6.93
CA ASP A 183 -20.11 23.24 -7.11
C ASP A 183 -19.03 23.14 -8.19
N GLY A 184 -18.94 22.02 -8.90
CA GLY A 184 -17.95 21.76 -9.94
C GLY A 184 -16.57 21.31 -9.42
N SER A 185 -16.42 21.12 -8.10
CA SER A 185 -15.23 20.53 -7.51
C SER A 185 -15.35 19.00 -7.43
N ALA A 186 -14.27 18.32 -7.00
CA ALA A 186 -14.27 16.88 -6.81
C ALA A 186 -13.72 16.50 -5.44
N HIS A 187 -14.17 15.35 -4.90
CA HIS A 187 -13.67 14.78 -3.66
C HIS A 187 -13.18 13.34 -3.93
N ILE A 188 -11.98 13.03 -3.45
CA ILE A 188 -11.37 11.69 -3.61
C ILE A 188 -11.59 10.89 -2.33
N TYR A 189 -11.95 9.63 -2.48
CA TYR A 189 -12.04 8.67 -1.38
C TYR A 189 -11.19 7.44 -1.65
N ASP A 190 -10.56 6.92 -0.59
CA ASP A 190 -9.82 5.66 -0.60
C ASP A 190 -10.31 4.78 0.55
N TYR A 191 -10.69 3.55 0.25
CA TYR A 191 -11.22 2.61 1.22
C TYR A 191 -10.10 1.81 1.89
N LYS A 192 -10.12 1.76 3.22
CA LYS A 192 -9.16 0.97 3.99
C LYS A 192 -9.89 -0.05 4.86
N THR A 193 -9.69 -1.33 4.60
CA THR A 193 -10.23 -2.42 5.43
C THR A 193 -9.49 -2.60 6.75
N GLY A 194 -8.36 -1.93 6.93
CA GLY A 194 -7.63 -1.75 8.18
C GLY A 194 -7.76 -0.32 8.70
N LYS A 195 -6.92 0.02 9.66
CA LYS A 195 -6.85 1.38 10.19
C LYS A 195 -6.26 2.33 9.14
N PRO A 196 -6.95 3.41 8.77
CA PRO A 196 -6.40 4.42 7.88
C PRO A 196 -5.13 5.09 8.45
N PRO A 197 -4.24 5.62 7.58
CA PRO A 197 -3.10 6.39 8.05
C PRO A 197 -3.56 7.67 8.76
N THR A 198 -2.89 8.00 9.86
CA THR A 198 -3.14 9.25 10.57
C THR A 198 -2.67 10.46 9.74
N PRO A 199 -3.17 11.69 10.01
CA PRO A 199 -2.69 12.88 9.30
C PRO A 199 -1.16 13.03 9.33
N ALA A 200 -0.51 12.78 10.47
CA ALA A 200 0.95 12.80 10.57
C ALA A 200 1.63 11.74 9.68
N GLN A 201 1.04 10.54 9.57
CA GLN A 201 1.55 9.52 8.65
C GLN A 201 1.38 9.93 7.19
N GLN A 202 0.28 10.59 6.84
CA GLN A 202 0.04 11.11 5.49
C GLN A 202 1.04 12.23 5.14
N LEU A 203 1.32 13.13 6.08
CA LEU A 203 2.28 14.21 5.87
C LEU A 203 3.71 13.71 5.62
N HIS A 204 4.12 12.62 6.25
CA HIS A 204 5.52 12.20 6.21
C HIS A 204 5.77 10.96 5.34
N PHE A 205 4.79 10.07 5.19
CA PHE A 205 5.02 8.74 4.60
C PHE A 205 3.97 8.31 3.59
N ASP A 206 2.69 8.33 3.97
CA ASP A 206 1.58 7.77 3.20
C ASP A 206 0.99 8.84 2.27
N LYS A 207 1.72 9.19 1.22
CA LYS A 207 1.39 10.28 0.30
C LYS A 207 0.30 9.95 -0.72
N GLN A 208 -0.33 8.75 -0.65
CA GLN A 208 -1.26 8.27 -1.67
C GLN A 208 -2.33 9.29 -2.02
N LEU A 209 -3.24 9.63 -1.10
CA LEU A 209 -4.33 10.58 -1.38
C LEU A 209 -3.83 11.98 -1.75
N LEU A 210 -2.74 12.44 -1.12
CA LEU A 210 -2.15 13.74 -1.45
C LEU A 210 -1.67 13.80 -2.91
N LEU A 211 -1.07 12.72 -3.41
CA LEU A 211 -0.60 12.61 -4.79
C LEU A 211 -1.76 12.38 -5.76
N GLU A 212 -2.80 11.64 -5.38
CA GLU A 212 -4.02 11.50 -6.19
C GLU A 212 -4.74 12.85 -6.36
N VAL A 213 -4.76 13.70 -5.33
CA VAL A 213 -5.26 15.09 -5.45
C VAL A 213 -4.43 15.88 -6.46
N GLU A 214 -3.12 15.69 -6.50
CA GLU A 214 -2.27 16.35 -7.49
C GLU A 214 -2.51 15.83 -8.91
N ILE A 215 -2.81 14.53 -9.07
CA ILE A 215 -3.26 13.96 -10.35
C ILE A 215 -4.59 14.61 -10.77
N LEU A 216 -5.56 14.74 -9.86
CA LEU A 216 -6.86 15.38 -10.11
C LEU A 216 -6.71 16.85 -10.55
N ARG A 217 -5.95 17.63 -9.78
CA ARG A 217 -5.73 19.05 -10.04
C ARG A 217 -5.13 19.34 -11.43
N ARG A 218 -4.34 18.37 -11.92
CA ARG A 218 -3.65 18.47 -13.24
C ARG A 218 -4.39 17.76 -14.36
N GLY A 219 -5.58 17.18 -14.08
CA GLY A 219 -6.40 16.50 -15.09
C GLY A 219 -5.83 15.17 -15.57
N GLY A 220 -5.05 14.50 -14.72
CA GLY A 220 -4.41 13.23 -15.05
C GLY A 220 -5.35 12.02 -14.96
N PHE A 221 -6.55 12.13 -14.37
CA PHE A 221 -7.52 11.03 -14.35
C PHE A 221 -8.27 10.91 -15.66
N SER A 222 -8.42 9.66 -16.11
CA SER A 222 -9.05 9.33 -17.40
C SER A 222 -10.48 9.88 -17.50
N GLY A 223 -10.74 10.64 -18.57
CA GLY A 223 -12.07 11.24 -18.81
C GLY A 223 -12.45 12.38 -17.89
N LEU A 224 -11.53 12.83 -17.01
CA LEU A 224 -11.68 14.01 -16.18
C LEU A 224 -10.62 15.05 -16.59
N GLY A 225 -11.05 16.29 -16.80
CA GLY A 225 -10.11 17.41 -16.95
C GLY A 225 -9.55 17.85 -15.58
N PRO A 226 -8.74 18.92 -15.55
CA PRO A 226 -8.29 19.53 -14.30
C PRO A 226 -9.48 19.97 -13.44
N LEU A 227 -9.53 19.53 -12.20
CA LEU A 227 -10.60 19.84 -11.25
C LEU A 227 -10.03 20.38 -9.93
N LYS A 228 -10.78 21.28 -9.30
CA LYS A 228 -10.49 21.71 -7.94
C LYS A 228 -10.82 20.55 -6.99
N ALA A 229 -9.88 20.16 -6.14
CA ALA A 229 -10.18 19.22 -5.07
C ALA A 229 -10.91 19.92 -3.92
N ALA A 230 -12.12 19.47 -3.60
CA ALA A 230 -12.85 19.88 -2.41
C ALA A 230 -12.26 19.23 -1.16
N GLY A 231 -11.65 18.05 -1.33
CA GLY A 231 -11.01 17.29 -0.26
C GLY A 231 -10.58 15.92 -0.73
N ALA A 232 -9.92 15.19 0.16
CA ALA A 232 -9.65 13.77 0.00
C ALA A 232 -9.76 13.09 1.37
N THR A 233 -10.33 11.90 1.42
CA THR A 233 -10.70 11.26 2.69
C THR A 233 -10.49 9.75 2.61
N TYR A 234 -9.80 9.19 3.60
CA TYR A 234 -9.81 7.75 3.81
C TYR A 234 -11.11 7.31 4.48
N ILE A 235 -11.70 6.24 3.98
CA ILE A 235 -12.85 5.59 4.62
C ILE A 235 -12.35 4.29 5.25
N GLY A 236 -12.15 4.32 6.57
CA GLY A 236 -11.72 3.17 7.34
C GLY A 236 -12.90 2.28 7.71
N LEU A 237 -12.85 1.01 7.29
CA LEU A 237 -13.88 0.00 7.48
C LEU A 237 -13.40 -1.09 8.47
N ASP A 238 -12.71 -0.67 9.51
CA ASP A 238 -12.29 -1.55 10.61
C ASP A 238 -13.39 -1.70 11.67
N ASN A 239 -13.03 -2.14 12.88
CA ASN A 239 -14.00 -2.31 13.98
C ASN A 239 -14.53 -0.99 14.54
N ALA A 240 -13.87 0.11 14.26
CA ALA A 240 -14.27 1.47 14.62
C ALA A 240 -14.20 2.36 13.36
N PRO A 241 -15.23 2.31 12.51
CA PRO A 241 -15.22 3.02 11.23
C PRO A 241 -14.88 4.50 11.41
N SER A 242 -14.09 5.03 10.49
CA SER A 242 -13.57 6.39 10.58
C SER A 242 -13.34 7.01 9.21
N GLN A 243 -13.30 8.34 9.13
CA GLN A 243 -13.06 9.04 7.87
C GLN A 243 -12.07 10.20 8.06
N PRO A 244 -10.77 9.90 8.26
CA PRO A 244 -9.76 10.94 8.37
C PRO A 244 -9.53 11.62 7.03
N ALA A 245 -9.67 12.96 7.04
CA ALA A 245 -9.36 13.78 5.87
C ALA A 245 -7.84 13.85 5.64
N ALA A 246 -7.47 14.00 4.38
CA ALA A 246 -6.09 14.26 3.99
C ALA A 246 -5.74 15.74 4.27
N PRO A 247 -4.54 16.03 4.82
CA PRO A 247 -4.09 17.39 5.15
C PRO A 247 -3.56 18.13 3.91
N LEU A 248 -4.46 18.55 3.03
CA LEU A 248 -4.11 19.08 1.70
C LEU A 248 -3.30 20.38 1.72
N ASP A 249 -3.51 21.22 2.74
CA ASP A 249 -2.93 22.55 2.82
C ASP A 249 -1.71 22.63 3.77
N GLU A 250 -1.32 21.50 4.38
CA GLU A 250 -0.24 21.47 5.37
C GLU A 250 1.16 21.21 4.75
N THR A 251 1.25 20.90 3.46
CA THR A 251 2.51 20.57 2.79
C THR A 251 2.44 20.83 1.30
N ASP A 252 3.55 21.29 0.72
CA ASP A 252 3.73 21.27 -0.74
C ASP A 252 4.16 19.87 -1.20
N VAL A 253 3.19 18.94 -1.21
CA VAL A 253 3.43 17.54 -1.57
C VAL A 253 4.03 17.40 -2.97
N TRP A 254 3.69 18.31 -3.88
CA TRP A 254 4.18 18.24 -5.26
C TRP A 254 5.67 18.58 -5.37
N SER A 255 6.10 19.64 -4.72
CA SER A 255 7.54 19.99 -4.64
C SER A 255 8.34 18.91 -3.90
N ASP A 256 7.81 18.37 -2.79
CA ASP A 256 8.42 17.27 -2.07
C ASP A 256 8.59 16.02 -2.95
N PHE A 257 7.56 15.69 -3.72
CA PHE A 257 7.58 14.57 -4.66
C PHE A 257 8.61 14.78 -5.77
N HIS A 258 8.65 15.96 -6.40
CA HIS A 258 9.66 16.31 -7.40
C HIS A 258 11.08 16.17 -6.85
N ASN A 259 11.33 16.69 -5.65
CA ASN A 259 12.63 16.59 -5.00
C ASN A 259 13.00 15.13 -4.69
N LEU A 260 12.03 14.32 -4.26
CA LEU A 260 12.23 12.90 -4.04
C LEU A 260 12.66 12.18 -5.33
N ILE A 261 11.91 12.35 -6.41
CA ILE A 261 12.24 11.69 -7.69
C ILE A 261 13.60 12.18 -8.21
N ARG A 262 13.86 13.50 -8.19
CA ARG A 262 15.16 14.05 -8.59
C ARG A 262 16.32 13.47 -7.79
N ALA A 263 16.15 13.26 -6.48
CA ALA A 263 17.17 12.63 -5.66
C ALA A 263 17.48 11.21 -6.15
N TYR A 264 16.44 10.43 -6.51
CA TYR A 264 16.63 9.07 -7.04
C TYR A 264 17.10 9.02 -8.50
N GLN A 265 17.24 10.13 -9.20
CA GLN A 265 17.92 10.23 -10.49
C GLN A 265 19.43 10.47 -10.35
N SER A 266 19.91 10.82 -9.16
CA SER A 266 21.35 10.96 -8.90
C SER A 266 22.02 9.60 -8.81
N ALA A 267 23.15 9.41 -9.54
CA ALA A 267 23.94 8.18 -9.50
C ALA A 267 24.46 7.83 -8.09
N GLU A 268 24.59 8.82 -7.21
CA GLU A 268 25.07 8.64 -5.84
C GLU A 268 23.96 8.24 -4.86
N GLN A 269 22.67 8.39 -5.27
CA GLN A 269 21.57 8.02 -4.42
C GLN A 269 21.35 6.51 -4.44
N GLY A 270 21.53 5.87 -3.28
CA GLY A 270 21.25 4.45 -3.10
C GLY A 270 19.83 4.19 -2.58
N TYR A 271 19.35 3.01 -2.86
CA TYR A 271 18.08 2.45 -2.38
C TYR A 271 18.32 1.78 -1.02
N THR A 272 18.24 2.57 0.04
CA THR A 272 18.58 2.14 1.41
C THR A 272 17.50 1.21 1.98
N ALA A 273 17.93 0.07 2.55
CA ALA A 273 17.04 -0.83 3.26
C ALA A 273 16.54 -0.22 4.59
N ARG A 274 15.23 -0.34 4.86
CA ARG A 274 14.56 0.05 6.11
C ARG A 274 14.90 1.47 6.56
N ARG A 275 14.80 2.43 5.64
CA ARG A 275 15.20 3.83 5.88
C ARG A 275 14.40 4.51 7.00
N ALA A 276 13.08 4.30 7.02
CA ALA A 276 12.16 4.94 7.95
C ALA A 276 10.93 4.04 8.22
N MET A 277 11.14 2.87 8.80
CA MET A 277 10.06 1.96 9.16
C MET A 277 9.19 2.56 10.27
N LEU A 278 7.89 2.25 10.26
CA LEU A 278 6.95 2.77 11.26
C LEU A 278 7.22 2.16 12.63
N LYS A 279 7.52 0.86 12.66
CA LYS A 279 7.88 0.10 13.86
C LYS A 279 9.13 -0.72 13.58
N ALA A 280 9.84 -1.05 14.63
CA ALA A 280 11.06 -1.87 14.52
C ALA A 280 10.76 -3.29 14.00
N ASP A 281 9.59 -3.82 14.33
CA ASP A 281 9.10 -5.15 13.96
C ASP A 281 8.29 -5.18 12.64
N ASP A 282 8.14 -4.04 11.95
CA ASP A 282 7.56 -4.03 10.62
C ASP A 282 8.36 -4.94 9.69
N SER A 283 7.72 -5.89 9.03
CA SER A 283 8.35 -6.78 8.06
C SER A 283 8.28 -6.22 6.64
N SER A 284 9.34 -6.43 5.88
CA SER A 284 9.37 -6.21 4.43
C SER A 284 9.51 -7.54 3.70
N ASN A 285 8.87 -7.67 2.56
CA ASN A 285 9.00 -8.87 1.71
C ASN A 285 10.45 -9.12 1.27
N TYR A 286 11.32 -8.12 1.39
CA TYR A 286 12.70 -8.15 0.93
C TYR A 286 13.73 -8.09 2.07
N ASP A 287 13.30 -8.28 3.32
CA ASP A 287 14.19 -8.29 4.48
C ASP A 287 15.30 -9.35 4.34
N HIS A 288 14.96 -10.55 3.85
CA HIS A 288 15.97 -11.61 3.61
C HIS A 288 17.00 -11.20 2.54
N LEU A 289 16.54 -10.57 1.46
CA LEU A 289 17.44 -10.09 0.40
C LEU A 289 18.36 -8.97 0.91
N ALA A 290 17.84 -8.09 1.76
CA ALA A 290 18.58 -7.03 2.42
C ALA A 290 19.45 -7.56 3.58
N ARG A 291 19.38 -8.84 3.93
CA ARG A 291 20.06 -9.45 5.09
C ARG A 291 19.71 -8.74 6.41
N TYR A 292 18.45 -8.29 6.54
CA TYR A 292 17.98 -7.68 7.79
C TYR A 292 18.06 -8.68 8.94
N GLY A 293 18.58 -8.21 10.08
CA GLY A 293 18.92 -9.06 11.23
C GLY A 293 20.43 -9.32 11.37
N GLU A 294 21.20 -9.13 10.28
CA GLU A 294 22.67 -9.24 10.30
C GLU A 294 23.36 -7.87 10.41
N TRP A 295 22.60 -6.79 10.40
CA TRP A 295 23.04 -5.39 10.59
C TRP A 295 22.02 -4.62 11.43
N SER A 296 22.45 -3.51 12.04
CA SER A 296 21.58 -2.64 12.85
C SER A 296 21.02 -1.48 12.03
N THR A 297 19.74 -1.13 12.25
CA THR A 297 19.10 0.05 11.65
C THR A 297 19.77 1.36 12.08
N ASN A 298 20.51 1.36 13.20
CA ASN A 298 21.28 2.52 13.67
C ASN A 298 22.62 2.67 12.92
N GLN A 299 23.05 1.66 12.17
CA GLN A 299 24.26 1.78 11.35
C GLN A 299 24.00 2.69 10.15
N ARG A 300 24.99 3.52 9.83
CA ARG A 300 24.98 4.27 8.59
C ARG A 300 24.95 3.31 7.41
N ALA A 301 24.01 3.51 6.50
CA ALA A 301 23.93 2.69 5.31
C ALA A 301 25.15 2.92 4.40
N THR A 302 25.63 1.84 3.80
CA THR A 302 26.75 1.90 2.85
C THR A 302 26.21 1.88 1.43
N VAL A 303 26.60 2.87 0.65
CA VAL A 303 26.24 2.93 -0.77
C VAL A 303 27.06 1.89 -1.54
N ILE A 304 26.36 0.99 -2.22
CA ILE A 304 26.94 -0.09 -3.03
C ILE A 304 26.59 0.18 -4.48
N LYS A 305 27.58 0.64 -5.26
CA LYS A 305 27.40 0.78 -6.72
C LYS A 305 27.40 -0.60 -7.36
N VAL A 306 26.36 -0.90 -8.14
CA VAL A 306 26.25 -2.14 -8.90
C VAL A 306 26.30 -1.84 -10.40
N SER A 307 26.98 -2.68 -11.14
CA SER A 307 26.98 -2.65 -12.61
C SER A 307 25.82 -3.48 -13.17
N LYS A 308 25.50 -3.25 -14.44
CA LYS A 308 24.64 -4.16 -15.20
C LYS A 308 25.26 -5.55 -15.31
#